data_a9a7a57c25dc8052646ce8faeeff8129
#
_entry.id   a9a7a57c25dc8052646ce8faeeff8129
#
_cell.length_a   1.000
_cell.length_b   1.000
_cell.length_c   1.000
_cell.angle_alpha   90.00
_cell.angle_beta   90.00
_cell.angle_gamma   90.00
#
_symmetry.space_group_name_H-M   'P 1'
#
loop_
_entity.id
_entity.type
_entity.pdbx_description
1 polymer ?
#
loop_
_entity_poly.entity_id
_entity_poly.type
_entity_poly.pdbx_seq_one_letter_code
_entity_poly.pdbx_strand_id
1 'polypeptide(L)'
;MKEKYDVPIASEFEFVKYMLSQMAEFGLPCTQQQAKDFYVYYARMIETNKYLNLTGITDMKEVVVKHMIDSLSCYDPSIIKSGSSIIDVGTGAGFPGIPLAIYDRTLYVTLFDSLKKRLTFLAVSYTHLTLP
;
A
#
# COMPACT_ATOMS: atom_id res chain seq x y z
N MET A 1 -15.99 -8.24 24.09
CA MET A 1 -16.47 -8.30 22.70
C MET A 1 -15.49 -7.56 21.81
N LYS A 2 -15.01 -8.20 20.77
CA LYS A 2 -14.10 -7.53 19.84
C LYS A 2 -14.84 -6.47 19.03
N GLU A 3 -14.20 -5.33 18.85
CA GLU A 3 -14.76 -4.32 17.97
C GLU A 3 -14.76 -4.80 16.52
N LYS A 4 -15.68 -4.25 15.72
CA LYS A 4 -15.87 -4.62 14.32
C LYS A 4 -14.59 -4.56 13.50
N TYR A 5 -13.68 -3.66 13.85
CA TYR A 5 -12.43 -3.41 13.12
C TYR A 5 -11.18 -3.87 13.87
N ASP A 6 -11.34 -4.63 14.94
CA ASP A 6 -10.22 -5.21 15.68
C ASP A 6 -9.76 -6.49 14.99
N VAL A 7 -8.97 -6.32 13.93
CA VAL A 7 -8.48 -7.39 13.08
C VAL A 7 -7.01 -7.66 13.41
N PRO A 8 -6.61 -8.93 13.54
CA PRO A 8 -5.20 -9.24 13.78
C PRO A 8 -4.34 -8.85 12.58
N ILE A 9 -3.14 -8.38 12.87
CA ILE A 9 -2.14 -8.05 11.86
C ILE A 9 -1.30 -9.29 11.60
N ALA A 10 -1.21 -9.72 10.34
CA ALA A 10 -0.36 -10.83 9.96
C ALA A 10 1.11 -10.54 10.26
N SER A 11 1.91 -11.58 10.49
CA SER A 11 3.34 -11.41 10.70
C SER A 11 4.03 -10.93 9.42
N GLU A 12 5.17 -10.27 9.61
CA GLU A 12 6.00 -9.84 8.48
C GLU A 12 6.41 -11.02 7.60
N PHE A 13 6.80 -12.13 8.22
CA PHE A 13 7.20 -13.33 7.49
C PHE A 13 6.08 -13.85 6.60
N GLU A 14 4.88 -13.98 7.13
CA GLU A 14 3.73 -14.48 6.38
C GLU A 14 3.35 -13.53 5.24
N PHE A 15 3.32 -12.23 5.52
CA PHE A 15 2.98 -11.23 4.52
C PHE A 15 4.01 -11.20 3.39
N VAL A 16 5.30 -11.12 3.72
CA VAL A 16 6.38 -11.04 2.73
C VAL A 16 6.37 -12.27 1.83
N LYS A 17 6.23 -13.45 2.44
CA LYS A 17 6.17 -14.70 1.69
C LYS A 17 5.02 -14.70 0.68
N TYR A 18 3.84 -14.30 1.13
CA TYR A 18 2.66 -14.26 0.26
C TYR A 18 2.77 -13.18 -0.80
N MET A 19 3.25 -11.99 -0.43
CA MET A 19 3.44 -10.88 -1.37
C MET A 19 4.40 -11.27 -2.50
N LEU A 20 5.54 -11.88 -2.17
CA LEU A 20 6.51 -12.31 -3.17
C LEU A 20 5.92 -13.37 -4.10
N SER A 21 5.15 -14.32 -3.56
CA SER A 21 4.51 -15.34 -4.39
C SER A 21 3.49 -14.74 -5.36
N GLN A 22 2.69 -13.80 -4.90
CA GLN A 22 1.67 -13.15 -5.74
C GLN A 22 2.30 -12.24 -6.79
N MET A 23 3.38 -11.54 -6.46
CA MET A 23 4.10 -10.73 -7.43
C MET A 23 4.72 -11.58 -8.53
N ALA A 24 5.24 -12.76 -8.18
CA ALA A 24 5.76 -13.72 -9.16
C ALA A 24 4.66 -14.18 -10.11
N GLU A 25 3.47 -14.52 -9.59
CA GLU A 25 2.33 -14.91 -10.42
C GLU A 25 1.86 -13.79 -11.33
N PHE A 26 1.86 -12.57 -10.81
CA PHE A 26 1.47 -11.38 -11.58
C PHE A 26 2.50 -11.01 -12.66
N GLY A 27 3.75 -11.43 -12.48
CA GLY A 27 4.81 -11.20 -13.45
C GLY A 27 5.60 -9.92 -13.25
N LEU A 28 5.49 -9.27 -12.09
CA LEU A 28 6.33 -8.12 -11.75
C LEU A 28 7.44 -8.54 -10.78
N PRO A 29 8.71 -8.20 -11.09
CA PRO A 29 9.80 -8.43 -10.14
C PRO A 29 9.55 -7.71 -8.83
N CYS A 30 9.82 -8.36 -7.71
CA CYS A 30 9.66 -7.77 -6.39
C CYS A 30 10.81 -8.22 -5.49
N THR A 31 11.53 -7.26 -4.94
CA THR A 31 12.62 -7.53 -4.00
C THR A 31 12.08 -7.81 -2.59
N GLN A 32 12.90 -8.43 -1.75
CA GLN A 32 12.59 -8.58 -0.33
C GLN A 32 12.31 -7.23 0.33
N GLN A 33 13.10 -6.21 0.00
CA GLN A 33 12.92 -4.89 0.60
C GLN A 33 11.61 -4.26 0.18
N GLN A 34 11.22 -4.38 -1.09
CA GLN A 34 9.91 -3.90 -1.55
C GLN A 34 8.78 -4.60 -0.80
N ALA A 35 8.86 -5.93 -0.64
CA ALA A 35 7.84 -6.67 0.08
C ALA A 35 7.75 -6.24 1.56
N LYS A 36 8.88 -5.94 2.20
CA LYS A 36 8.91 -5.41 3.57
C LYS A 36 8.27 -4.02 3.66
N ASP A 37 8.52 -3.16 2.67
CA ASP A 37 7.90 -1.83 2.61
C ASP A 37 6.38 -1.95 2.46
N PHE A 38 5.90 -2.86 1.62
CA PHE A 38 4.48 -3.16 1.53
C PHE A 38 3.91 -3.65 2.86
N TYR A 39 4.67 -4.45 3.60
CA TYR A 39 4.25 -4.92 4.92
C TYR A 39 4.08 -3.77 5.90
N VAL A 40 5.02 -2.84 5.96
CA VAL A 40 4.93 -1.68 6.85
C VAL A 40 3.65 -0.91 6.56
N TYR A 41 3.35 -0.68 5.30
CA TYR A 41 2.13 0.01 4.91
C TYR A 41 0.87 -0.76 5.30
N TYR A 42 0.82 -2.07 5.01
CA TYR A 42 -0.29 -2.93 5.40
C TYR A 42 -0.52 -2.90 6.92
N ALA A 43 0.52 -3.08 7.72
CA ALA A 43 0.41 -3.13 9.16
C ALA A 43 -0.13 -1.80 9.73
N ARG A 44 0.36 -0.67 9.23
CA ARG A 44 -0.13 0.66 9.63
C ARG A 44 -1.58 0.87 9.21
N MET A 45 -1.95 0.40 8.03
CA MET A 45 -3.32 0.51 7.55
C MET A 45 -4.29 -0.27 8.44
N ILE A 46 -3.97 -1.51 8.79
CA ILE A 46 -4.81 -2.32 9.66
C ILE A 46 -4.90 -1.70 11.07
N GLU A 47 -3.77 -1.24 11.61
CA GLU A 47 -3.76 -0.60 12.92
C GLU A 47 -4.62 0.66 12.94
N THR A 48 -4.46 1.52 11.95
CA THR A 48 -5.20 2.78 11.84
C THR A 48 -6.69 2.54 11.54
N ASN A 49 -7.01 1.46 10.83
CA ASN A 49 -8.38 1.13 10.46
C ASN A 49 -9.27 0.84 11.69
N LYS A 50 -8.67 0.58 12.85
CA LYS A 50 -9.40 0.42 14.12
C LYS A 50 -10.10 1.71 14.54
N TYR A 51 -9.57 2.84 14.15
CA TYR A 51 -10.03 4.18 14.57
C TYR A 51 -10.61 4.98 13.40
N LEU A 52 -10.09 4.78 12.23
CA LEU A 52 -10.43 5.54 11.03
C LEU A 52 -10.77 4.54 9.92
N ASN A 53 -11.98 4.61 9.42
CA ASN A 53 -12.43 3.71 8.37
C ASN A 53 -11.68 3.97 7.06
N LEU A 54 -10.58 3.27 6.84
CA LEU A 54 -9.77 3.37 5.63
C LEU A 54 -10.22 2.39 4.55
N THR A 55 -10.52 1.16 4.94
CA THR A 55 -10.90 0.11 4.00
C THR A 55 -11.76 -0.95 4.70
N GLY A 56 -12.66 -1.58 3.94
CA GLY A 56 -13.40 -2.76 4.40
C GLY A 56 -12.64 -4.06 4.18
N ILE A 57 -11.53 -4.03 3.43
CA ILE A 57 -10.71 -5.20 3.15
C ILE A 57 -9.58 -5.26 4.16
N THR A 58 -9.60 -6.24 5.06
CA THR A 58 -8.68 -6.34 6.19
C THR A 58 -7.92 -7.64 6.26
N ASP A 59 -8.40 -8.70 5.59
CA ASP A 59 -7.67 -9.95 5.49
C ASP A 59 -6.37 -9.75 4.72
N MET A 60 -5.24 -10.25 5.25
CA MET A 60 -3.92 -10.02 4.67
C MET A 60 -3.85 -10.45 3.21
N LYS A 61 -4.35 -11.63 2.88
CA LYS A 61 -4.30 -12.14 1.52
C LYS A 61 -5.16 -11.31 0.57
N GLU A 62 -6.33 -10.87 1.01
CA GLU A 62 -7.17 -9.98 0.22
C GLU A 62 -6.54 -8.62 0.03
N VAL A 63 -5.88 -8.07 1.06
CA VAL A 63 -5.15 -6.80 0.94
C VAL A 63 -4.06 -6.91 -0.11
N VAL A 64 -3.28 -7.98 -0.09
CA VAL A 64 -2.23 -8.19 -1.08
C VAL A 64 -2.81 -8.21 -2.50
N VAL A 65 -3.84 -9.01 -2.73
CA VAL A 65 -4.39 -9.19 -4.09
C VAL A 65 -5.25 -8.00 -4.52
N LYS A 66 -6.20 -7.58 -3.69
CA LYS A 66 -7.21 -6.59 -4.08
C LYS A 66 -6.74 -5.15 -3.93
N HIS A 67 -5.73 -4.89 -3.09
CA HIS A 67 -5.18 -3.56 -2.92
C HIS A 67 -3.78 -3.42 -3.54
N MET A 68 -2.83 -4.26 -3.14
CA MET A 68 -1.44 -4.09 -3.59
C MET A 68 -1.27 -4.48 -5.06
N ILE A 69 -1.59 -5.72 -5.41
CA ILE A 69 -1.43 -6.20 -6.79
C ILE A 69 -2.34 -5.43 -7.75
N ASP A 70 -3.59 -5.21 -7.37
CA ASP A 70 -4.53 -4.45 -8.20
C ASP A 70 -4.00 -3.04 -8.48
N SER A 71 -3.45 -2.37 -7.47
CA SER A 71 -2.82 -1.05 -7.65
C SER A 71 -1.66 -1.11 -8.63
N LEU A 72 -0.82 -2.14 -8.52
CA LEU A 72 0.34 -2.30 -9.39
C LEU A 72 -0.04 -2.68 -10.82
N SER A 73 -1.28 -3.09 -11.06
CA SER A 73 -1.77 -3.31 -12.42
C SER A 73 -1.77 -2.02 -13.26
N CYS A 74 -1.75 -0.86 -12.60
CA CYS A 74 -1.62 0.44 -13.27
C CYS A 74 -0.20 0.74 -13.70
N TYR A 75 0.79 -0.02 -13.24
CA TYR A 75 2.19 0.24 -13.52
C TYR A 75 2.55 -0.27 -14.92
N ASP A 76 2.70 0.67 -15.84
CA ASP A 76 3.10 0.38 -17.21
C ASP A 76 4.35 1.20 -17.53
N PRO A 77 5.54 0.58 -17.63
CA PRO A 77 6.78 1.31 -17.89
C PRO A 77 6.80 2.05 -19.22
N SER A 78 5.93 1.70 -20.16
CA SER A 78 5.82 2.42 -21.42
C SER A 78 5.12 3.77 -21.26
N ILE A 79 4.30 3.91 -20.21
CA ILE A 79 3.54 5.12 -19.89
C ILE A 79 4.14 5.84 -18.69
N ILE A 80 4.41 5.09 -17.61
CA ILE A 80 4.97 5.63 -16.38
C ILE A 80 6.50 5.50 -16.45
N LYS A 81 7.15 6.57 -16.87
CA LYS A 81 8.61 6.60 -16.97
C LYS A 81 9.23 6.87 -15.60
N SER A 82 10.48 6.44 -15.42
CA SER A 82 11.26 6.79 -14.23
C SER A 82 11.24 8.30 -14.01
N GLY A 83 10.97 8.71 -12.77
CA GLY A 83 10.90 10.13 -12.41
C GLY A 83 9.59 10.82 -12.76
N SER A 84 8.58 10.08 -13.23
CA SER A 84 7.26 10.66 -13.55
C SER A 84 6.56 11.20 -12.31
N SER A 85 5.72 12.23 -12.53
CA SER A 85 4.80 12.74 -11.50
C SER A 85 3.44 12.10 -11.69
N ILE A 86 2.88 11.60 -10.59
CA ILE A 86 1.57 10.93 -10.56
C ILE A 86 0.69 11.64 -9.56
N ILE A 87 -0.56 11.89 -9.94
CA ILE A 87 -1.56 12.46 -9.04
C ILE A 87 -2.64 11.40 -8.85
N ASP A 88 -2.88 11.03 -7.59
CA ASP A 88 -3.92 10.08 -7.20
C ASP A 88 -5.05 10.86 -6.53
N VAL A 89 -6.17 11.02 -7.23
CA VAL A 89 -7.33 11.80 -6.75
C VAL A 89 -8.33 10.86 -6.10
N GLY A 90 -8.74 11.21 -4.87
CA GLY A 90 -9.63 10.34 -4.10
C GLY A 90 -8.92 9.07 -3.63
N THR A 91 -7.69 9.24 -3.16
CA THR A 91 -6.81 8.12 -2.86
C THR A 91 -7.30 7.18 -1.76
N GLY A 92 -8.17 7.64 -0.86
CA GLY A 92 -8.67 6.84 0.25
C GLY A 92 -7.55 6.39 1.18
N ALA A 93 -7.37 5.09 1.31
CA ALA A 93 -6.29 4.49 2.11
C ALA A 93 -4.92 4.59 1.44
N GLY A 94 -4.83 5.21 0.25
CA GLY A 94 -3.58 5.42 -0.47
C GLY A 94 -3.44 4.59 -1.74
N PHE A 95 -4.52 4.10 -2.31
CA PHE A 95 -4.52 3.24 -3.48
C PHE A 95 -4.97 4.00 -4.72
N PRO A 96 -4.30 3.88 -5.86
CA PRO A 96 -3.07 3.10 -6.10
C PRO A 96 -1.75 3.84 -5.79
N GLY A 97 -1.80 5.07 -5.32
CA GLY A 97 -0.63 5.95 -5.23
C GLY A 97 0.51 5.42 -4.37
N ILE A 98 0.22 4.96 -3.14
CA ILE A 98 1.28 4.48 -2.24
C ILE A 98 1.91 3.18 -2.73
N PRO A 99 1.16 2.15 -3.18
CA PRO A 99 1.79 0.99 -3.80
C PRO A 99 2.71 1.32 -4.97
N LEU A 100 2.31 2.25 -5.83
CA LEU A 100 3.15 2.70 -6.94
C LEU A 100 4.43 3.37 -6.43
N ALA A 101 4.34 4.21 -5.41
CA ALA A 101 5.49 4.88 -4.80
C ALA A 101 6.45 3.88 -4.13
N ILE A 102 5.92 2.84 -3.51
CA ILE A 102 6.73 1.78 -2.91
C ILE A 102 7.46 0.99 -4.00
N TYR A 103 6.77 0.65 -5.05
CA TYR A 103 7.31 -0.19 -6.12
C TYR A 103 8.37 0.55 -6.94
N ASP A 104 8.12 1.82 -7.25
CA ASP A 104 9.06 2.64 -8.03
C ASP A 104 9.36 3.93 -7.27
N ARG A 105 10.50 3.96 -6.58
CA ARG A 105 10.94 5.08 -5.73
C ARG A 105 11.34 6.32 -6.53
N THR A 106 11.43 6.22 -7.86
CA THR A 106 11.73 7.39 -8.71
C THR A 106 10.50 8.26 -8.95
N LEU A 107 9.30 7.76 -8.66
CA LEU A 107 8.05 8.47 -8.89
C LEU A 107 7.81 9.58 -7.87
N TYR A 108 7.27 10.70 -8.36
CA TYR A 108 6.76 11.80 -7.54
C TYR A 108 5.24 11.64 -7.44
N VAL A 109 4.78 11.08 -6.32
CA VAL A 109 3.36 10.78 -6.15
C VAL A 109 2.71 11.82 -5.24
N THR A 110 1.64 12.43 -5.72
CA THR A 110 0.82 13.36 -4.96
C THR A 110 -0.54 12.72 -4.69
N LEU A 111 -0.97 12.71 -3.44
CA LEU A 111 -2.20 12.08 -3.00
C LEU A 111 -3.21 13.12 -2.59
N PHE A 112 -4.42 13.03 -3.14
CA PHE A 112 -5.54 13.90 -2.79
C PHE A 112 -6.67 13.09 -2.17
N ASP A 113 -7.20 13.58 -1.04
CA ASP A 113 -8.41 13.03 -0.45
C ASP A 113 -9.16 14.15 0.26
N SER A 114 -10.49 14.07 0.26
CA SER A 114 -11.34 15.08 0.91
C SER A 114 -11.36 14.96 2.42
N LEU A 115 -10.97 13.82 2.98
CA LEU A 115 -11.01 13.58 4.42
C LEU A 115 -9.63 13.82 5.05
N LYS A 116 -9.55 14.89 5.83
CA LYS A 116 -8.29 15.33 6.48
C LYS A 116 -7.62 14.23 7.32
N LYS A 117 -8.40 13.40 8.01
CA LYS A 117 -7.86 12.31 8.83
C LYS A 117 -7.13 11.28 7.99
N ARG A 118 -7.62 11.00 6.76
CA ARG A 118 -6.92 10.11 5.82
C ARG A 118 -5.62 10.73 5.36
N LEU A 119 -5.61 12.01 5.06
CA LEU A 119 -4.39 12.72 4.65
C LEU A 119 -3.32 12.66 5.75
N THR A 120 -3.71 12.78 7.03
CA THR A 120 -2.79 12.64 8.14
C THR A 120 -2.19 11.24 8.19
N PHE A 121 -3.00 10.20 8.06
CA PHE A 121 -2.53 8.82 7.99
C PHE A 121 -1.54 8.63 6.83
N LEU A 122 -1.89 9.12 5.65
CA LEU A 122 -1.07 8.98 4.45
C LEU A 122 0.28 9.69 4.60
N ALA A 123 0.30 10.89 5.17
CA ALA A 123 1.53 11.64 5.39
C ALA A 123 2.49 10.89 6.32
N VAL A 124 1.98 10.34 7.42
CA VAL A 124 2.79 9.55 8.36
C VAL A 124 3.29 8.27 7.70
N SER A 125 2.42 7.55 6.99
CA SER A 125 2.79 6.31 6.31
C SER A 125 3.85 6.55 5.25
N TYR A 126 3.69 7.59 4.43
CA TYR A 126 4.66 7.94 3.39
C TYR A 126 6.02 8.29 3.99
N THR A 127 6.03 9.04 5.10
CA THR A 127 7.27 9.40 5.79
C THR A 127 8.00 8.15 6.28
N HIS A 128 7.29 7.19 6.87
CA HIS A 128 7.89 5.93 7.32
C HIS A 128 8.53 5.13 6.18
N LEU A 129 7.95 5.22 4.99
CA LEU A 129 8.43 4.46 3.82
C LEU A 129 9.59 5.14 3.13
N THR A 130 9.71 6.47 3.22
CA THR A 130 10.69 7.25 2.45
C THR A 130 11.92 7.65 3.25
N LEU A 131 11.88 7.60 4.57
CA LEU A 131 13.04 7.89 5.40
C LEU A 131 14.05 6.76 5.34
N PRO A 132 15.35 7.09 5.31
CA PRO A 132 16.39 6.08 5.32
C PRO A 132 16.43 5.30 6.63
#